data_2907ba6ce57adce6a3433f1af23fff1f
#
_entry.id   2907ba6ce57adce6a3433f1af23fff1f
#
_cell.length_a   1.000
_cell.length_b   1.000
_cell.length_c   1.000
_cell.angle_alpha   90.00
_cell.angle_beta   90.00
_cell.angle_gamma   90.00
#
_symmetry.space_group_name_H-M   'P 1'
#
loop_
_entity.id
_entity.type
_entity.pdbx_description
1 polymer ?
#
loop_
_entity_poly.entity_id
_entity_poly.type
_entity_poly.pdbx_seq_one_letter_code
_entity_poly.pdbx_strand_id
1 'polypeptide(L)'
;HIQFLQREDLRLLVFSKETGEFIASAGLHRINWDIPQFEIGYWIDSRFSGQGYMVEAAKGITDFAFSELKANRIEIRCDALNKKSRAIPEKLGFKLEGTLESASVAVDGNGLRDMCVFAMTRNTYEKEEL
;
A
#
# COMPACT_ATOMS: atom_id res chain seq x y z
N HIS A 1 -5.97 -13.61 3.50
CA HIS A 1 -4.96 -14.64 3.73
C HIS A 1 -3.56 -14.05 3.64
N ILE A 2 -2.88 -13.99 4.78
CA ILE A 2 -1.55 -13.41 4.89
C ILE A 2 -0.52 -14.54 4.98
N GLN A 3 0.47 -14.50 4.08
CA GLN A 3 1.57 -15.46 4.06
C GLN A 3 2.87 -14.79 4.41
N PHE A 4 3.62 -15.40 5.33
CA PHE A 4 4.99 -14.99 5.63
C PHE A 4 5.93 -15.73 4.68
N LEU A 5 6.53 -15.02 3.73
CA LEU A 5 7.52 -15.62 2.85
C LEU A 5 8.92 -15.47 3.41
N GLN A 6 9.23 -14.30 3.96
CA GLN A 6 10.50 -13.99 4.63
C GLN A 6 10.21 -12.94 5.68
N ARG A 7 11.15 -12.73 6.60
CA ARG A 7 10.97 -11.69 7.62
C ARG A 7 10.96 -10.28 7.03
N GLU A 8 11.44 -10.12 5.82
CA GLU A 8 11.48 -8.84 5.12
C GLU A 8 10.22 -8.55 4.32
N ASP A 9 9.36 -9.55 4.10
CA ASP A 9 8.16 -9.38 3.28
C ASP A 9 6.96 -10.09 3.87
N LEU A 10 5.83 -9.39 3.85
CA LEU A 10 4.52 -9.97 4.15
C LEU A 10 3.62 -9.74 2.95
N ARG A 11 2.92 -10.78 2.51
CA ARG A 11 2.07 -10.68 1.33
C ARG A 11 0.66 -11.15 1.62
N LEU A 12 -0.31 -10.33 1.18
CA LEU A 12 -1.73 -10.64 1.22
C LEU A 12 -2.21 -10.92 -0.19
N LEU A 13 -2.89 -12.05 -0.39
CA LEU A 13 -3.51 -12.38 -1.67
C LEU A 13 -5.02 -12.27 -1.50
N VAL A 14 -5.67 -11.63 -2.46
CA VAL A 14 -7.11 -11.36 -2.42
C VAL A 14 -7.78 -12.16 -3.52
N PHE A 15 -8.78 -12.96 -3.14
CA PHE A 15 -9.54 -13.80 -4.07
C PHE A 15 -11.03 -13.47 -3.95
N SER A 16 -11.76 -13.64 -5.05
CA SER A 16 -13.21 -13.53 -5.02
C SER A 16 -13.82 -14.67 -4.21
N LYS A 17 -14.71 -14.35 -3.31
CA LYS A 17 -15.42 -15.36 -2.52
C LYS A 17 -16.37 -16.18 -3.39
N GLU A 18 -16.92 -15.57 -4.43
CA GLU A 18 -17.92 -16.21 -5.30
C GLU A 18 -17.31 -17.13 -6.34
N THR A 19 -16.21 -16.69 -6.97
CA THR A 19 -15.64 -17.41 -8.11
C THR A 19 -14.28 -18.06 -7.80
N GLY A 20 -13.63 -17.65 -6.72
CA GLY A 20 -12.28 -18.09 -6.41
C GLY A 20 -11.21 -17.43 -7.27
N GLU A 21 -11.58 -16.49 -8.14
CA GLU A 21 -10.62 -15.82 -9.00
C GLU A 21 -9.68 -14.92 -8.21
N PHE A 22 -8.43 -14.82 -8.68
CA PHE A 22 -7.43 -13.95 -8.10
C PHE A 22 -7.74 -12.50 -8.48
N ILE A 23 -7.88 -11.64 -7.49
CA ILE A 23 -8.24 -10.23 -7.69
C ILE A 23 -7.04 -9.32 -7.56
N ALA A 24 -6.26 -9.47 -6.50
CA ALA A 24 -5.22 -8.51 -6.17
C ALA A 24 -4.19 -9.11 -5.23
N SER A 25 -3.03 -8.46 -5.19
CA SER A 25 -2.06 -8.73 -4.14
C SER A 25 -1.62 -7.43 -3.51
N ALA A 26 -1.34 -7.48 -2.22
CA ALA A 26 -0.78 -6.36 -1.50
C ALA A 26 0.18 -6.93 -0.47
N GLY A 27 1.14 -6.13 -0.05
CA GLY A 27 2.09 -6.63 0.91
C GLY A 27 2.89 -5.53 1.57
N LEU A 28 3.62 -5.92 2.60
CA LEU A 28 4.54 -5.04 3.31
C LEU A 28 5.95 -5.38 2.88
N HIS A 29 6.71 -4.38 2.51
CA HIS A 29 8.12 -4.53 2.15
C HIS A 29 8.90 -3.31 2.62
N ARG A 30 10.21 -3.27 2.31
CA ARG A 30 11.12 -2.23 2.80
C ARG A 30 11.00 -2.07 4.31
N ILE A 31 11.00 -3.20 5.00
CA ILE A 31 10.75 -3.24 6.44
C ILE A 31 11.96 -2.75 7.22
N ASN A 32 11.73 -1.78 8.10
CA ASN A 32 12.73 -1.34 9.07
C ASN A 32 12.19 -1.62 10.47
N TRP A 33 12.69 -2.67 11.09
CA TRP A 33 12.18 -3.11 12.39
C TRP A 33 12.56 -2.19 13.56
N ASP A 34 13.55 -1.32 13.37
CA ASP A 34 14.01 -0.42 14.45
C ASP A 34 13.01 0.69 14.72
N ILE A 35 12.25 1.12 13.70
CA ILE A 35 11.26 2.19 13.86
C ILE A 35 9.98 1.67 14.51
N PRO A 36 9.23 0.61 14.20
CA PRO A 36 9.11 -0.13 12.94
C PRO A 36 8.40 0.65 11.84
N GLN A 37 8.90 0.51 10.64
CA GLN A 37 8.37 1.17 9.44
C GLN A 37 8.23 0.16 8.32
N PHE A 38 7.14 0.30 7.55
CA PHE A 38 6.82 -0.61 6.45
C PHE A 38 6.34 0.19 5.25
N GLU A 39 6.51 -0.37 4.06
CA GLU A 39 5.92 0.18 2.84
C GLU A 39 4.89 -0.81 2.31
N ILE A 40 3.70 -0.33 1.97
CA ILE A 40 2.66 -1.14 1.34
C ILE A 40 2.82 -1.06 -0.17
N GLY A 41 2.99 -2.21 -0.80
CA GLY A 41 2.94 -2.34 -2.26
C GLY A 41 1.73 -3.16 -2.64
N TYR A 42 1.15 -2.88 -3.83
CA TYR A 42 -0.05 -3.58 -4.25
C TYR A 42 -0.14 -3.68 -5.76
N TRP A 43 -0.90 -4.69 -6.20
CA TRP A 43 -1.27 -4.92 -7.59
C TRP A 43 -2.71 -5.40 -7.63
N ILE A 44 -3.48 -4.93 -8.60
CA ILE A 44 -4.86 -5.36 -8.80
C ILE A 44 -5.09 -5.70 -10.26
N ASP A 45 -5.82 -6.79 -10.51
CA ASP A 45 -6.27 -7.15 -11.84
C ASP A 45 -7.19 -6.05 -12.36
N SER A 46 -6.92 -5.57 -13.58
CA SER A 46 -7.67 -4.45 -14.16
C SER A 46 -9.18 -4.71 -14.23
N ARG A 47 -9.59 -5.96 -14.33
CA ARG A 47 -11.01 -6.32 -14.33
C ARG A 47 -11.73 -5.93 -13.05
N PHE A 48 -11.00 -5.81 -11.95
CA PHE A 48 -11.54 -5.50 -10.63
C PHE A 48 -11.20 -4.12 -10.12
N SER A 49 -10.48 -3.32 -10.92
CA SER A 49 -10.11 -1.98 -10.48
C SER A 49 -11.35 -1.09 -10.38
N GLY A 50 -11.30 -0.15 -9.43
CA GLY A 50 -12.42 0.77 -9.21
C GLY A 50 -13.57 0.20 -8.39
N GLN A 51 -13.46 -1.03 -7.90
CA GLN A 51 -14.51 -1.68 -7.12
C GLN A 51 -14.24 -1.69 -5.61
N GLY A 52 -13.24 -0.97 -5.17
CA GLY A 52 -12.93 -0.86 -3.75
C GLY A 52 -12.12 -1.99 -3.14
N TYR A 53 -11.81 -3.04 -3.91
CA TYR A 53 -11.05 -4.18 -3.38
C TYR A 53 -9.68 -3.79 -2.86
N MET A 54 -8.98 -2.90 -3.59
CA MET A 54 -7.63 -2.52 -3.19
C MET A 54 -7.63 -1.61 -1.97
N VAL A 55 -8.61 -0.70 -1.87
CA VAL A 55 -8.76 0.15 -0.69
C VAL A 55 -9.02 -0.73 0.54
N GLU A 56 -9.90 -1.72 0.41
CA GLU A 56 -10.22 -2.65 1.49
C GLU A 56 -8.99 -3.48 1.89
N ALA A 57 -8.25 -4.01 0.92
CA ALA A 57 -7.06 -4.80 1.19
C ALA A 57 -5.97 -3.96 1.84
N ALA A 58 -5.74 -2.76 1.33
CA ALA A 58 -4.73 -1.86 1.90
C ALA A 58 -5.11 -1.42 3.32
N LYS A 59 -6.40 -1.21 3.58
CA LYS A 59 -6.86 -0.90 4.94
C LYS A 59 -6.59 -2.07 5.87
N GLY A 60 -6.87 -3.30 5.43
CA GLY A 60 -6.61 -4.49 6.24
C GLY A 60 -5.14 -4.64 6.60
N ILE A 61 -4.24 -4.42 5.63
CA ILE A 61 -2.81 -4.48 5.87
C ILE A 61 -2.37 -3.37 6.81
N THR A 62 -2.90 -2.16 6.63
CA THR A 62 -2.58 -1.03 7.49
C THR A 62 -2.98 -1.33 8.93
N ASP A 63 -4.20 -1.83 9.14
CA ASP A 63 -4.68 -2.18 10.47
C ASP A 63 -3.82 -3.28 11.10
N PHE A 64 -3.46 -4.31 10.33
CA PHE A 64 -2.59 -5.38 10.78
C PHE A 64 -1.21 -4.85 11.20
N ALA A 65 -0.63 -3.98 10.37
CA ALA A 65 0.70 -3.45 10.65
C ALA A 65 0.71 -2.63 11.94
N PHE A 66 -0.28 -1.77 12.13
CA PHE A 66 -0.34 -0.96 13.35
C PHE A 66 -0.69 -1.80 14.59
N SER A 67 -1.62 -2.74 14.48
CA SER A 67 -2.08 -3.50 15.64
C SER A 67 -1.15 -4.65 16.00
N GLU A 68 -0.74 -5.45 15.02
CA GLU A 68 0.02 -6.68 15.27
C GLU A 68 1.52 -6.48 15.18
N LEU A 69 1.98 -5.70 14.21
CA LEU A 69 3.41 -5.47 13.99
C LEU A 69 3.93 -4.24 14.72
N LYS A 70 3.04 -3.52 15.40
CA LYS A 70 3.39 -2.34 16.19
C LYS A 70 4.08 -1.25 15.37
N ALA A 71 3.63 -1.07 14.13
CA ALA A 71 4.19 -0.07 13.25
C ALA A 71 4.08 1.33 13.87
N ASN A 72 5.10 2.14 13.61
CA ASN A 72 5.06 3.56 13.93
C ASN A 72 4.81 4.40 12.69
N ARG A 73 5.11 3.83 11.51
CA ARG A 73 4.98 4.53 10.24
C ARG A 73 4.72 3.54 9.12
N ILE A 74 3.75 3.85 8.26
CA ILE A 74 3.45 3.10 7.05
C ILE A 74 3.54 4.06 5.87
N GLU A 75 4.22 3.65 4.78
CA GLU A 75 4.32 4.42 3.56
C GLU A 75 3.63 3.72 2.41
N ILE A 76 3.06 4.51 1.51
CA ILE A 76 2.60 4.05 0.20
C ILE A 76 3.23 4.97 -0.84
N ARG A 77 3.94 4.39 -1.79
CA ARG A 77 4.55 5.13 -2.89
C ARG A 77 3.85 4.78 -4.19
N CYS A 78 3.58 5.78 -5.01
CA CYS A 78 2.92 5.55 -6.29
C CYS A 78 3.34 6.61 -7.30
N ASP A 79 3.21 6.25 -8.60
CA ASP A 79 3.47 7.16 -9.69
C ASP A 79 2.55 8.38 -9.59
N ALA A 80 3.13 9.57 -9.65
CA ALA A 80 2.40 10.82 -9.48
C ALA A 80 1.28 11.00 -10.51
N LEU A 81 1.41 10.40 -11.70
CA LEU A 81 0.41 10.49 -12.75
C LEU A 81 -0.65 9.38 -12.69
N ASN A 82 -0.47 8.39 -11.83
CA ASN A 82 -1.43 7.30 -11.70
C ASN A 82 -2.51 7.66 -10.70
N LYS A 83 -3.59 8.25 -11.20
CA LYS A 83 -4.70 8.73 -10.36
C LYS A 83 -5.37 7.61 -9.57
N LYS A 84 -5.48 6.41 -10.16
CA LYS A 84 -6.10 5.27 -9.48
C LYS A 84 -5.28 4.82 -8.28
N SER A 85 -3.95 4.74 -8.45
CA SER A 85 -3.07 4.38 -7.35
C SER A 85 -3.03 5.45 -6.26
N ARG A 86 -3.05 6.72 -6.66
CA ARG A 86 -3.07 7.83 -5.69
C ARG A 86 -4.35 7.86 -4.86
N ALA A 87 -5.46 7.45 -5.46
CA ALA A 87 -6.75 7.48 -4.77
C ALA A 87 -6.77 6.55 -3.54
N ILE A 88 -5.98 5.47 -3.56
CA ILE A 88 -5.96 4.49 -2.48
C ILE A 88 -5.45 5.08 -1.17
N PRO A 89 -4.22 5.65 -1.11
CA PRO A 89 -3.77 6.26 0.13
C PRO A 89 -4.60 7.48 0.52
N GLU A 90 -5.10 8.24 -0.46
CA GLU A 90 -5.94 9.40 -0.17
C GLU A 90 -7.22 8.98 0.54
N LYS A 91 -7.89 7.92 0.07
CA LYS A 91 -9.11 7.42 0.70
C LYS A 91 -8.87 6.85 2.10
N LEU A 92 -7.67 6.34 2.34
CA LEU A 92 -7.32 5.75 3.64
C LEU A 92 -6.85 6.80 4.66
N GLY A 93 -6.73 8.05 4.25
CA GLY A 93 -6.31 9.12 5.16
C GLY A 93 -4.80 9.28 5.29
N PHE A 94 -4.03 8.67 4.39
CA PHE A 94 -2.58 8.87 4.35
C PHE A 94 -2.29 10.30 3.87
N LYS A 95 -1.26 10.89 4.44
CA LYS A 95 -0.83 12.24 4.09
C LYS A 95 0.22 12.21 2.99
N LEU A 96 0.06 13.03 1.95
CA LEU A 96 1.10 13.21 0.95
C LEU A 96 2.24 14.01 1.58
N GLU A 97 3.39 13.36 1.78
CA GLU A 97 4.54 14.01 2.40
C GLU A 97 5.47 14.66 1.38
N GLY A 98 5.45 14.18 0.16
CA GLY A 98 6.29 14.76 -0.88
C GLY A 98 6.21 14.00 -2.18
N THR A 99 6.88 14.57 -3.19
CA THR A 99 6.99 13.96 -4.51
C THR A 99 8.47 13.90 -4.87
N LEU A 100 8.94 12.69 -5.17
CA LEU A 100 10.34 12.46 -5.56
C LEU A 100 10.41 12.58 -7.08
N GLU A 101 11.14 13.58 -7.56
CA GLU A 101 11.26 13.82 -9.00
C GLU A 101 12.15 12.76 -9.64
N SER A 102 11.71 12.26 -10.80
CA SER A 102 12.48 11.31 -11.62
C SER A 102 12.97 10.10 -10.83
N ALA A 103 12.14 9.61 -9.91
CA ALA A 103 12.52 8.59 -8.95
C ALA A 103 12.30 7.15 -9.45
N SER A 104 11.59 6.97 -10.57
CA SER A 104 11.36 5.63 -11.12
C SER A 104 11.28 5.69 -12.64
N VAL A 105 11.41 4.51 -13.27
CA VAL A 105 11.27 4.38 -14.71
C VAL A 105 9.82 4.08 -15.05
N ALA A 106 9.27 4.73 -16.07
CA ALA A 106 7.92 4.46 -16.53
C ALA A 106 7.76 2.98 -16.91
N VAL A 107 6.55 2.44 -16.72
CA VAL A 107 6.25 1.02 -16.99
C VAL A 107 6.60 0.64 -18.43
N ASP A 108 6.39 1.55 -19.37
CA ASP A 108 6.71 1.33 -20.78
C ASP A 108 8.19 1.56 -21.13
N GLY A 109 9.00 1.94 -20.14
CA GLY A 109 10.42 2.23 -20.34
C GLY A 109 10.70 3.59 -20.96
N ASN A 110 9.68 4.40 -21.21
CA ASN A 110 9.81 5.69 -21.88
C ASN A 110 9.85 6.85 -20.90
N GLY A 111 11.03 7.07 -20.34
CA GLY A 111 11.29 8.22 -19.49
C GLY A 111 11.16 7.92 -18.01
N LEU A 112 11.37 8.95 -17.23
CA LEU A 112 11.35 8.88 -15.78
C LEU A 112 10.02 9.42 -15.25
N ARG A 113 9.63 8.91 -14.08
CA ARG A 113 8.37 9.28 -13.44
C ARG A 113 8.63 9.82 -12.06
N ASP A 114 7.79 10.76 -11.66
CA ASP A 114 7.81 11.27 -10.29
C ASP A 114 7.05 10.30 -9.39
N MET A 115 7.50 10.19 -8.16
CA MET A 115 6.94 9.24 -7.19
C MET A 115 6.37 9.99 -6.00
N CYS A 116 5.06 9.86 -5.77
CA CYS A 116 4.43 10.39 -4.57
C CYS A 116 4.72 9.50 -3.38
N VAL A 117 5.02 10.10 -2.25
CA VAL A 117 5.20 9.39 -0.98
C VAL A 117 4.08 9.79 -0.05
N PHE A 118 3.20 8.85 0.23
CA PHE A 118 2.13 9.00 1.21
C PHE A 118 2.52 8.26 2.47
N ALA A 119 2.15 8.79 3.62
CA ALA A 119 2.49 8.15 4.89
C ALA A 119 1.39 8.30 5.92
N MET A 120 1.30 7.33 6.80
CA MET A 120 0.47 7.40 8.00
C MET A 120 1.35 7.03 9.18
N THR A 121 1.36 7.87 10.21
CA THR A 121 2.06 7.59 11.46
C THR A 121 1.09 6.98 12.46
N ARG A 122 1.63 6.29 13.47
CA ARG A 122 0.80 5.73 14.54
C ARG A 122 -0.08 6.81 15.18
N ASN A 123 0.46 7.99 15.38
CA ASN A 123 -0.27 9.08 16.00
C ASN A 123 -1.53 9.44 15.20
N THR A 124 -1.39 9.57 13.87
CA THR A 124 -2.53 9.85 12.98
C THR A 124 -3.51 8.67 12.95
N TYR A 125 -2.98 7.46 12.88
CA TYR A 125 -3.80 6.25 12.82
C TYR A 125 -4.70 6.13 14.06
N GLU A 126 -4.13 6.34 15.23
CA GLU A 126 -4.88 6.24 16.48
C GLU A 126 -5.98 7.30 16.60
N LYS A 127 -5.74 8.50 16.08
CA LYS A 127 -6.75 9.56 16.03
C LYS A 127 -7.90 9.21 15.09
N GLU A 128 -7.58 8.61 13.94
CA GLU A 128 -8.60 8.24 12.94
C GLU A 128 -9.49 7.09 13.41
N GLU A 129 -8.96 6.19 14.23
CA GLU A 129 -9.71 5.04 14.73
C GLU A 129 -10.69 5.40 15.85
N LEU A 130 -10.60 6.60 16.36
CA LEU A 130 -11.53 7.09 17.35
C LEU A 130 -12.76 7.71 16.69
#